data_459b6e874cf8e8fe7b262039fdb93d97
#
_entry.id   459b6e874cf8e8fe7b262039fdb93d97
#
_cell.length_a   1.000
_cell.length_b   1.000
_cell.length_c   1.000
_cell.angle_alpha   90.00
_cell.angle_beta   90.00
_cell.angle_gamma   90.00
#
_symmetry.space_group_name_H-M   'P 1'
#
loop_
_entity.id
_entity.type
_entity.pdbx_description
1 polymer ?
#
loop_
_entity_poly.entity_id
_entity_poly.type
_entity_poly.pdbx_seq_one_letter_code
_entity_poly.pdbx_strand_id
1 'polypeptide(L)'
;MADTEVMEQQEQAGGPVLRGLSVDGIGKKYDKRVVLRDVSLSVRRGEVVGLLGPNGAGKTTCFYSIMGLAMPDSGRILLDGHDITGLPMYRRAVLGLGYLPQETSIFRGMTVEQNIMAVLEVAEPDARTRAARLEELLGEFNITRLRAAPAMALSGGERRRVEIARALAANPSIMLLDEPFAGIDPISIADIRALVVQLRARDIGVLITDHNVRETLEIVNRACIIYDGRVLFEGTPEALVADETVRRVYLGEDFSL
;
A
#
# COMPACT_ATOMS: atom_id res chain seq x y z
N MET A 1 -20.78 -10.76 -20.47
CA MET A 1 -21.22 -12.16 -20.30
C MET A 1 -20.04 -13.14 -20.20
N ALA A 2 -18.92 -12.95 -20.91
CA ALA A 2 -17.76 -13.84 -20.78
C ALA A 2 -17.00 -13.71 -19.43
N ASP A 3 -17.06 -12.56 -18.80
CA ASP A 3 -16.36 -12.31 -17.51
C ASP A 3 -17.11 -12.90 -16.29
N THR A 4 -18.40 -13.16 -16.41
CA THR A 4 -19.22 -13.72 -15.33
C THR A 4 -19.07 -15.26 -15.25
N GLU A 5 -18.88 -15.94 -16.37
CA GLU A 5 -18.67 -17.38 -16.39
C GLU A 5 -17.29 -17.84 -15.90
N VAL A 6 -16.28 -16.97 -15.99
CA VAL A 6 -14.93 -17.23 -15.45
C VAL A 6 -14.92 -17.13 -13.91
N MET A 7 -15.80 -16.32 -13.33
CA MET A 7 -15.92 -16.16 -11.88
C MET A 7 -16.57 -17.37 -11.18
N GLU A 8 -17.50 -18.07 -11.82
CA GLU A 8 -18.19 -19.22 -11.21
C GLU A 8 -17.37 -20.52 -11.19
N GLN A 9 -16.33 -20.65 -12.03
CA GLN A 9 -15.53 -21.87 -12.10
C GLN A 9 -14.37 -21.96 -11.10
N GLN A 10 -14.05 -20.90 -10.33
CA GLN A 10 -12.94 -20.90 -9.36
C GLN A 10 -13.37 -21.14 -7.90
N GLU A 11 -14.66 -21.24 -7.60
CA GLU A 11 -15.16 -21.44 -6.23
C GLU A 11 -15.00 -22.88 -5.67
N GLN A 12 -14.43 -23.82 -6.41
CA GLN A 12 -14.40 -25.24 -6.03
C GLN A 12 -13.07 -25.77 -5.44
N ALA A 13 -12.10 -24.93 -5.11
CA ALA A 13 -10.87 -25.37 -4.42
C ALA A 13 -10.83 -24.82 -2.99
N GLY A 14 -11.41 -25.57 -2.08
CA GLY A 14 -11.70 -25.38 -0.68
C GLY A 14 -10.61 -24.86 0.25
N GLY A 15 -10.90 -23.75 0.89
CA GLY A 15 -10.30 -23.13 2.07
C GLY A 15 -10.87 -21.72 2.21
N PRO A 16 -10.94 -21.12 3.41
CA PRO A 16 -11.37 -19.74 3.53
C PRO A 16 -10.43 -18.85 2.72
N VAL A 17 -10.96 -18.28 1.63
CA VAL A 17 -10.23 -17.33 0.80
C VAL A 17 -9.82 -16.14 1.66
N LEU A 18 -8.52 -15.85 1.72
CA LEU A 18 -8.01 -14.66 2.43
C LEU A 18 -8.63 -13.40 1.80
N ARG A 19 -9.43 -12.67 2.58
CA ARG A 19 -9.90 -11.33 2.16
C ARG A 19 -8.74 -10.35 2.38
N GLY A 20 -8.10 -9.96 1.28
CA GLY A 20 -6.92 -9.11 1.32
C GLY A 20 -5.92 -9.47 0.22
N LEU A 21 -4.68 -9.10 0.44
CA LEU A 21 -3.54 -9.38 -0.44
C LEU A 21 -2.80 -10.64 0.03
N SER A 22 -2.55 -11.59 -0.88
CA SER A 22 -1.62 -12.70 -0.69
C SER A 22 -0.52 -12.65 -1.74
N VAL A 23 0.70 -12.87 -1.31
CA VAL A 23 1.90 -13.00 -2.13
C VAL A 23 2.49 -14.36 -1.83
N ASP A 24 2.52 -15.26 -2.81
CA ASP A 24 2.89 -16.65 -2.63
C ASP A 24 4.13 -16.96 -3.47
N GLY A 25 5.28 -17.12 -2.81
CA GLY A 25 6.52 -17.62 -3.40
C GLY A 25 7.07 -16.79 -4.54
N ILE A 26 6.93 -15.43 -4.52
CA ILE A 26 7.42 -14.63 -5.62
C ILE A 26 8.94 -14.61 -5.68
N GLY A 27 9.45 -14.83 -6.90
CA GLY A 27 10.86 -14.68 -7.24
C GLY A 27 11.06 -13.63 -8.31
N LYS A 28 12.20 -12.90 -8.24
CA LYS A 28 12.59 -11.91 -9.25
C LYS A 28 14.08 -11.88 -9.48
N LYS A 29 14.45 -11.87 -10.75
CA LYS A 29 15.84 -11.77 -11.20
C LYS A 29 15.96 -10.64 -12.20
N TYR A 30 17.00 -9.84 -12.07
CA TYR A 30 17.40 -8.86 -13.07
C TYR A 30 18.76 -9.30 -13.63
N ASP A 31 18.81 -9.64 -14.90
CA ASP A 31 19.97 -10.23 -15.56
C ASP A 31 20.49 -11.46 -14.81
N LYS A 32 21.65 -11.35 -14.18
CA LYS A 32 22.29 -12.44 -13.39
C LYS A 32 22.03 -12.32 -11.88
N ARG A 33 21.45 -11.21 -11.41
CA ARG A 33 21.22 -10.95 -9.98
C ARG A 33 19.82 -11.39 -9.56
N VAL A 34 19.76 -12.38 -8.70
CA VAL A 34 18.51 -12.77 -8.03
C VAL A 34 18.24 -11.76 -6.90
N VAL A 35 17.08 -11.11 -6.94
CA VAL A 35 16.69 -10.07 -5.97
C VAL A 35 15.61 -10.57 -5.01
N LEU A 36 14.66 -11.37 -5.50
CA LEU A 36 13.68 -12.06 -4.66
C LEU A 36 13.82 -13.57 -4.83
N ARG A 37 13.72 -14.30 -3.71
CA ARG A 37 13.95 -15.74 -3.62
C ARG A 37 12.82 -16.39 -2.81
N ASP A 38 11.67 -16.63 -3.42
CA ASP A 38 10.55 -17.30 -2.76
C ASP A 38 9.96 -16.45 -1.60
N VAL A 39 9.60 -15.20 -1.90
CA VAL A 39 9.02 -14.29 -0.91
C VAL A 39 7.52 -14.51 -0.83
N SER A 40 7.04 -14.82 0.37
CA SER A 40 5.62 -14.94 0.69
C SER A 40 5.26 -13.99 1.82
N LEU A 41 4.14 -13.29 1.67
CA LEU A 41 3.55 -12.43 2.70
C LEU A 41 2.04 -12.26 2.45
N SER A 42 1.33 -11.81 3.45
CA SER A 42 -0.10 -11.50 3.29
C SER A 42 -0.45 -10.20 4.00
N VAL A 43 -1.57 -9.57 3.59
CA VAL A 43 -2.17 -8.42 4.26
C VAL A 43 -3.67 -8.61 4.26
N ARG A 44 -4.28 -8.75 5.43
CA ARG A 44 -5.74 -8.83 5.55
C ARG A 44 -6.37 -7.45 5.45
N ARG A 45 -7.64 -7.39 5.09
CA ARG A 45 -8.38 -6.14 5.21
C ARG A 45 -8.40 -5.67 6.66
N GLY A 46 -8.27 -4.37 6.89
CA GLY A 46 -8.19 -3.77 8.23
C GLY A 46 -6.88 -4.07 8.99
N GLU A 47 -5.92 -4.77 8.40
CA GLU A 47 -4.61 -5.05 8.97
C GLU A 47 -3.55 -4.08 8.42
N VAL A 48 -2.58 -3.73 9.26
CA VAL A 48 -1.39 -2.94 8.86
C VAL A 48 -0.16 -3.82 8.98
N VAL A 49 0.54 -4.02 7.88
CA VAL A 49 1.75 -4.85 7.79
C VAL A 49 2.94 -4.00 7.36
N GLY A 50 4.03 -4.08 8.09
CA GLY A 50 5.32 -3.47 7.73
C GLY A 50 6.16 -4.41 6.86
N LEU A 51 6.67 -3.94 5.73
CA LEU A 51 7.66 -4.64 4.91
C LEU A 51 9.01 -3.97 5.11
N LEU A 52 9.83 -4.52 6.00
CA LEU A 52 11.06 -3.91 6.48
C LEU A 52 12.28 -4.73 6.08
N GLY A 53 13.47 -4.19 6.30
CA GLY A 53 14.73 -4.85 6.00
C GLY A 53 15.81 -3.87 5.53
N PRO A 54 17.08 -4.28 5.44
CA PRO A 54 18.18 -3.42 5.04
C PRO A 54 18.08 -2.97 3.57
N ASN A 55 18.92 -2.00 3.20
CA ASN A 55 19.02 -1.53 1.83
C ASN A 55 19.48 -2.67 0.91
N GLY A 56 18.83 -2.80 -0.26
CA GLY A 56 19.12 -3.86 -1.21
C GLY A 56 18.55 -5.24 -0.88
N ALA A 57 17.78 -5.38 0.21
CA ALA A 57 17.17 -6.66 0.61
C ALA A 57 16.07 -7.16 -0.34
N GLY A 58 15.53 -6.29 -1.21
CA GLY A 58 14.46 -6.65 -2.16
C GLY A 58 13.11 -6.03 -1.86
N LYS A 59 12.95 -5.19 -0.82
CA LYS A 59 11.69 -4.54 -0.44
C LYS A 59 11.01 -3.83 -1.61
N THR A 60 11.70 -2.90 -2.26
CA THR A 60 11.17 -2.14 -3.40
C THR A 60 10.78 -3.06 -4.56
N THR A 61 11.56 -4.11 -4.83
CA THR A 61 11.23 -5.08 -5.89
C THR A 61 9.96 -5.87 -5.54
N CYS A 62 9.83 -6.31 -4.29
CA CYS A 62 8.63 -6.97 -3.79
C CYS A 62 7.41 -6.05 -3.92
N PHE A 63 7.53 -4.81 -3.47
CA PHE A 63 6.51 -3.79 -3.53
C PHE A 63 6.09 -3.49 -4.98
N TYR A 64 7.05 -3.31 -5.88
CA TYR A 64 6.79 -3.10 -7.31
C TYR A 64 6.19 -4.32 -7.98
N SER A 65 6.51 -5.54 -7.52
CA SER A 65 5.86 -6.76 -8.01
C SER A 65 4.38 -6.78 -7.61
N ILE A 66 4.05 -6.38 -6.38
CA ILE A 66 2.67 -6.27 -5.91
C ILE A 66 1.91 -5.18 -6.68
N MET A 67 2.57 -4.07 -6.99
CA MET A 67 1.98 -2.98 -7.78
C MET A 67 1.75 -3.33 -9.27
N GLY A 68 2.48 -4.31 -9.81
CA GLY A 68 2.49 -4.59 -11.24
C GLY A 68 3.40 -3.69 -12.05
N LEU A 69 4.37 -3.03 -11.38
CA LEU A 69 5.46 -2.26 -12.01
C LEU A 69 6.64 -3.15 -12.39
N ALA A 70 6.84 -4.25 -11.67
CA ALA A 70 7.82 -5.28 -11.97
C ALA A 70 7.14 -6.65 -11.93
N MET A 71 7.06 -7.34 -13.06
CA MET A 71 6.49 -8.70 -13.10
C MET A 71 7.41 -9.67 -12.37
N PRO A 72 6.91 -10.47 -11.40
CA PRO A 72 7.67 -11.56 -10.81
C PRO A 72 7.97 -12.64 -11.87
N ASP A 73 9.09 -13.35 -11.72
CA ASP A 73 9.47 -14.44 -12.63
C ASP A 73 8.89 -15.78 -12.18
N SER A 74 8.46 -15.87 -10.91
CA SER A 74 7.79 -17.04 -10.30
C SER A 74 6.87 -16.60 -9.17
N GLY A 75 6.01 -17.51 -8.71
CA GLY A 75 5.05 -17.27 -7.65
C GLY A 75 3.76 -16.62 -8.12
N ARG A 76 2.89 -16.23 -7.18
CA ARG A 76 1.59 -15.63 -7.47
C ARG A 76 1.28 -14.48 -6.52
N ILE A 77 0.45 -13.56 -7.00
CA ILE A 77 -0.08 -12.43 -6.23
C ILE A 77 -1.59 -12.45 -6.37
N LEU A 78 -2.28 -12.56 -5.25
CA LEU A 78 -3.74 -12.67 -5.19
C LEU A 78 -4.31 -11.47 -4.43
N LEU A 79 -5.40 -10.90 -4.93
CA LEU A 79 -6.18 -9.86 -4.26
C LEU A 79 -7.61 -10.39 -4.07
N ASP A 80 -8.04 -10.54 -2.82
CA ASP A 80 -9.32 -11.15 -2.45
C ASP A 80 -9.55 -12.52 -3.16
N GLY A 81 -8.48 -13.31 -3.30
CA GLY A 81 -8.49 -14.60 -3.96
C GLY A 81 -8.36 -14.58 -5.49
N HIS A 82 -8.41 -13.41 -6.12
CA HIS A 82 -8.24 -13.27 -7.57
C HIS A 82 -6.76 -13.14 -7.93
N ASP A 83 -6.28 -13.93 -8.87
CA ASP A 83 -4.91 -13.84 -9.36
C ASP A 83 -4.70 -12.56 -10.17
N ILE A 84 -3.86 -11.68 -9.63
CA ILE A 84 -3.49 -10.40 -10.26
C ILE A 84 -2.05 -10.41 -10.78
N THR A 85 -1.36 -11.54 -10.74
CA THR A 85 0.08 -11.65 -11.04
C THR A 85 0.42 -11.07 -12.40
N GLY A 86 -0.33 -11.45 -13.44
CA GLY A 86 -0.13 -10.99 -14.82
C GLY A 86 -0.78 -9.64 -15.15
N LEU A 87 -1.48 -9.00 -14.21
CA LEU A 87 -2.20 -7.76 -14.50
C LEU A 87 -1.31 -6.53 -14.38
N PRO A 88 -1.44 -5.56 -15.30
CA PRO A 88 -0.76 -4.27 -15.18
C PRO A 88 -1.36 -3.42 -14.06
N MET A 89 -0.59 -2.44 -13.55
CA MET A 89 -0.94 -1.58 -12.43
C MET A 89 -2.36 -1.02 -12.48
N TYR A 90 -2.79 -0.48 -13.63
CA TYR A 90 -4.12 0.12 -13.75
C TYR A 90 -5.28 -0.88 -13.56
N ARG A 91 -5.10 -2.13 -13.98
CA ARG A 91 -6.08 -3.21 -13.74
C ARG A 91 -6.14 -3.58 -12.25
N ARG A 92 -4.99 -3.64 -11.58
CA ARG A 92 -4.93 -3.89 -10.13
C ARG A 92 -5.59 -2.77 -9.34
N ALA A 93 -5.44 -1.51 -9.78
CA ALA A 93 -6.10 -0.37 -9.17
C ALA A 93 -7.64 -0.47 -9.26
N VAL A 94 -8.18 -0.88 -10.41
CA VAL A 94 -9.64 -1.12 -10.58
C VAL A 94 -10.14 -2.26 -9.68
N LEU A 95 -9.29 -3.25 -9.40
CA LEU A 95 -9.62 -4.37 -8.49
C LEU A 95 -9.51 -4.01 -7.01
N GLY A 96 -9.05 -2.79 -6.68
CA GLY A 96 -8.99 -2.30 -5.31
C GLY A 96 -7.60 -2.24 -4.69
N LEU A 97 -6.53 -2.26 -5.49
CA LEU A 97 -5.17 -2.03 -5.01
C LEU A 97 -4.79 -0.56 -5.12
N GLY A 98 -4.79 0.17 -4.00
CA GLY A 98 -4.39 1.57 -3.92
C GLY A 98 -2.88 1.73 -3.73
N TYR A 99 -2.33 2.88 -4.15
CA TYR A 99 -0.91 3.21 -3.99
C TYR A 99 -0.68 4.66 -3.64
N LEU A 100 0.12 4.89 -2.62
CA LEU A 100 0.60 6.21 -2.21
C LEU A 100 2.13 6.21 -2.29
N PRO A 101 2.71 6.81 -3.34
CA PRO A 101 4.16 6.84 -3.53
C PRO A 101 4.87 7.75 -2.52
N GLN A 102 6.18 7.53 -2.37
CA GLN A 102 7.08 8.40 -1.63
C GLN A 102 7.14 9.80 -2.26
N GLU A 103 7.30 9.86 -3.57
CA GLU A 103 7.36 11.13 -4.30
C GLU A 103 5.97 11.74 -4.48
N THR A 104 5.95 13.08 -4.60
CA THR A 104 4.73 13.83 -4.87
C THR A 104 4.05 13.37 -6.16
N SER A 105 2.83 12.88 -6.04
CA SER A 105 2.05 12.31 -7.14
C SER A 105 0.92 13.21 -7.65
N ILE A 106 0.71 14.37 -7.05
CA ILE A 106 -0.38 15.29 -7.37
C ILE A 106 -0.36 15.73 -8.84
N PHE A 107 -1.50 15.83 -9.48
CA PHE A 107 -1.64 16.40 -10.83
C PHE A 107 -1.45 17.93 -10.76
N ARG A 108 -0.25 18.39 -11.04
CA ARG A 108 0.21 19.77 -10.82
C ARG A 108 -0.60 20.84 -11.56
N GLY A 109 -1.12 20.51 -12.76
CA GLY A 109 -1.93 21.41 -13.59
C GLY A 109 -3.41 21.48 -13.23
N MET A 110 -3.84 20.77 -12.17
CA MET A 110 -5.22 20.65 -11.76
C MET A 110 -5.48 21.34 -10.42
N THR A 111 -6.74 21.69 -10.14
CA THR A 111 -7.18 22.09 -8.80
C THR A 111 -7.30 20.88 -7.86
N VAL A 112 -7.52 21.12 -6.57
CA VAL A 112 -7.79 20.06 -5.58
C VAL A 112 -8.98 19.21 -5.99
N GLU A 113 -10.10 19.84 -6.33
CA GLU A 113 -11.30 19.14 -6.81
C GLU A 113 -11.02 18.29 -8.04
N GLN A 114 -10.36 18.85 -9.04
CA GLN A 114 -10.03 18.13 -10.27
C GLN A 114 -9.11 16.94 -10.03
N ASN A 115 -8.17 17.03 -9.08
CA ASN A 115 -7.30 15.91 -8.69
C ASN A 115 -8.09 14.72 -8.17
N ILE A 116 -9.08 14.95 -7.33
CA ILE A 116 -9.93 13.89 -6.75
C ILE A 116 -10.93 13.39 -7.80
N MET A 117 -11.58 14.32 -8.51
CA MET A 117 -12.60 14.01 -9.52
C MET A 117 -12.03 13.14 -10.65
N ALA A 118 -10.79 13.37 -11.09
CA ALA A 118 -10.15 12.58 -12.14
C ALA A 118 -10.08 11.07 -11.82
N VAL A 119 -9.96 10.72 -10.55
CA VAL A 119 -9.99 9.31 -10.11
C VAL A 119 -11.42 8.82 -9.92
N LEU A 120 -12.30 9.66 -9.37
CA LEU A 120 -13.73 9.32 -9.22
C LEU A 120 -14.40 9.04 -10.56
N GLU A 121 -14.06 9.76 -11.62
CA GLU A 121 -14.62 9.55 -12.97
C GLU A 121 -14.29 8.17 -13.55
N VAL A 122 -13.15 7.60 -13.14
CA VAL A 122 -12.74 6.25 -13.54
C VAL A 122 -13.39 5.18 -12.65
N ALA A 123 -13.54 5.47 -11.34
CA ALA A 123 -13.96 4.49 -10.36
C ALA A 123 -15.49 4.36 -10.21
N GLU A 124 -16.25 5.46 -10.46
CA GLU A 124 -17.68 5.53 -10.22
C GLU A 124 -18.43 6.09 -11.45
N PRO A 125 -19.25 5.30 -12.13
CA PRO A 125 -19.99 5.73 -13.32
C PRO A 125 -21.09 6.77 -13.04
N ASP A 126 -21.74 6.68 -11.84
CA ASP A 126 -22.86 7.57 -11.52
C ASP A 126 -22.38 8.96 -11.08
N ALA A 127 -22.82 9.99 -11.80
CA ALA A 127 -22.42 11.37 -11.56
C ALA A 127 -22.86 11.91 -10.18
N ARG A 128 -24.02 11.46 -9.69
CA ARG A 128 -24.54 11.89 -8.37
C ARG A 128 -23.71 11.29 -7.25
N THR A 129 -23.39 10.00 -7.35
CA THR A 129 -22.52 9.28 -6.41
C THR A 129 -21.12 9.88 -6.39
N ARG A 130 -20.56 10.21 -7.57
CA ARG A 130 -19.25 10.91 -7.66
C ARG A 130 -19.26 12.24 -6.91
N ALA A 131 -20.31 13.07 -7.13
CA ALA A 131 -20.41 14.36 -6.47
C ALA A 131 -20.49 14.21 -4.94
N ALA A 132 -21.31 13.28 -4.46
CA ALA A 132 -21.42 13.00 -3.03
C ALA A 132 -20.10 12.52 -2.44
N ARG A 133 -19.39 11.62 -3.13
CA ARG A 133 -18.10 11.10 -2.69
C ARG A 133 -17.01 12.17 -2.67
N LEU A 134 -17.02 13.09 -3.64
CA LEU A 134 -16.12 14.24 -3.64
C LEU A 134 -16.31 15.11 -2.40
N GLU A 135 -17.57 15.46 -2.06
CA GLU A 135 -17.87 16.25 -0.85
C GLU A 135 -17.41 15.55 0.43
N GLU A 136 -17.65 14.24 0.52
CA GLU A 136 -17.19 13.42 1.65
C GLU A 136 -15.67 13.49 1.80
N LEU A 137 -14.92 13.25 0.73
CA LEU A 137 -13.45 13.27 0.74
C LEU A 137 -12.89 14.66 1.06
N LEU A 138 -13.47 15.72 0.47
CA LEU A 138 -13.06 17.09 0.78
C LEU A 138 -13.28 17.44 2.25
N GLY A 139 -14.39 17.02 2.82
CA GLY A 139 -14.71 17.24 4.24
C GLY A 139 -13.83 16.44 5.18
N GLU A 140 -13.67 15.16 4.91
CA GLU A 140 -12.88 14.23 5.74
C GLU A 140 -11.42 14.67 5.88
N PHE A 141 -10.80 15.07 4.77
CA PHE A 141 -9.41 15.52 4.76
C PHE A 141 -9.24 17.01 5.08
N ASN A 142 -10.33 17.70 5.46
CA ASN A 142 -10.32 19.12 5.80
C ASN A 142 -9.67 20.01 4.71
N ILE A 143 -10.00 19.71 3.45
CA ILE A 143 -9.51 20.40 2.25
C ILE A 143 -10.63 21.10 1.46
N THR A 144 -11.85 21.16 1.99
CA THR A 144 -13.00 21.81 1.33
C THR A 144 -12.71 23.27 0.97
N ARG A 145 -12.03 24.03 1.86
CA ARG A 145 -11.65 25.43 1.62
C ARG A 145 -10.65 25.59 0.46
N LEU A 146 -9.95 24.49 0.12
CA LEU A 146 -8.92 24.46 -0.92
C LEU A 146 -9.45 23.94 -2.26
N ARG A 147 -10.74 23.61 -2.35
CA ARG A 147 -11.38 22.97 -3.51
C ARG A 147 -10.92 23.55 -4.86
N ALA A 148 -10.98 24.88 -5.01
CA ALA A 148 -10.61 25.56 -6.25
C ALA A 148 -9.13 25.98 -6.30
N ALA A 149 -8.33 25.69 -5.26
CA ALA A 149 -6.93 26.03 -5.23
C ALA A 149 -6.14 25.20 -6.24
N PRO A 150 -5.23 25.81 -7.01
CA PRO A 150 -4.29 25.08 -7.85
C PRO A 150 -3.39 24.18 -7.00
N ALA A 151 -3.14 22.95 -7.44
CA ALA A 151 -2.32 21.97 -6.71
C ALA A 151 -0.90 22.49 -6.41
N MET A 152 -0.37 23.35 -7.27
CA MET A 152 0.95 23.98 -7.10
C MET A 152 1.04 24.99 -5.94
N ALA A 153 -0.11 25.54 -5.51
CA ALA A 153 -0.17 26.53 -4.43
C ALA A 153 -0.27 25.90 -3.02
N LEU A 154 -0.40 24.58 -2.94
CA LEU A 154 -0.59 23.83 -1.67
C LEU A 154 0.73 23.74 -0.91
N SER A 155 0.65 23.88 0.42
CA SER A 155 1.72 23.47 1.34
C SER A 155 1.96 21.96 1.26
N GLY A 156 3.09 21.47 1.80
CA GLY A 156 3.42 20.04 1.81
C GLY A 156 2.33 19.19 2.46
N GLY A 157 1.85 19.57 3.64
CA GLY A 157 0.80 18.87 4.35
C GLY A 157 -0.57 18.92 3.65
N GLU A 158 -0.95 20.07 3.08
CA GLU A 158 -2.19 20.17 2.28
C GLU A 158 -2.13 19.28 1.04
N ARG A 159 -1.00 19.28 0.35
CA ARG A 159 -0.74 18.42 -0.81
C ARG A 159 -0.87 16.94 -0.45
N ARG A 160 -0.25 16.51 0.66
CA ARG A 160 -0.32 15.13 1.12
C ARG A 160 -1.76 14.70 1.41
N ARG A 161 -2.57 15.56 2.05
CA ARG A 161 -4.00 15.28 2.27
C ARG A 161 -4.79 15.10 0.96
N VAL A 162 -4.49 15.91 -0.06
CA VAL A 162 -5.12 15.76 -1.39
C VAL A 162 -4.69 14.46 -2.07
N GLU A 163 -3.42 14.08 -2.00
CA GLU A 163 -2.92 12.81 -2.55
C GLU A 163 -3.59 11.60 -1.90
N ILE A 164 -3.79 11.65 -0.59
CA ILE A 164 -4.49 10.61 0.18
C ILE A 164 -5.96 10.55 -0.22
N ALA A 165 -6.67 11.69 -0.23
CA ALA A 165 -8.07 11.76 -0.65
C ALA A 165 -8.25 11.20 -2.08
N ARG A 166 -7.34 11.54 -2.98
CA ARG A 166 -7.31 11.01 -4.34
C ARG A 166 -7.10 9.50 -4.39
N ALA A 167 -6.17 8.96 -3.58
CA ALA A 167 -5.93 7.52 -3.52
C ALA A 167 -7.15 6.77 -3.01
N LEU A 168 -7.88 7.35 -2.04
CA LEU A 168 -9.12 6.79 -1.49
C LEU A 168 -10.34 6.95 -2.42
N ALA A 169 -10.28 7.85 -3.38
CA ALA A 169 -11.35 8.03 -4.37
C ALA A 169 -11.60 6.75 -5.20
N ALA A 170 -10.58 5.92 -5.40
CA ALA A 170 -10.69 4.61 -6.06
C ALA A 170 -11.33 3.51 -5.19
N ASN A 171 -11.70 3.81 -3.94
CA ASN A 171 -12.26 2.87 -2.96
C ASN A 171 -11.42 1.57 -2.82
N PRO A 172 -10.12 1.66 -2.50
CA PRO A 172 -9.24 0.50 -2.42
C PRO A 172 -9.62 -0.44 -1.26
N SER A 173 -9.36 -1.73 -1.44
CA SER A 173 -9.42 -2.73 -0.37
C SER A 173 -8.07 -2.94 0.33
N ILE A 174 -6.99 -2.69 -0.40
CA ILE A 174 -5.61 -2.70 0.09
C ILE A 174 -4.91 -1.42 -0.35
N MET A 175 -4.20 -0.77 0.55
CA MET A 175 -3.39 0.42 0.29
C MET A 175 -1.90 0.10 0.49
N LEU A 176 -1.10 0.44 -0.49
CA LEU A 176 0.36 0.35 -0.44
C LEU A 176 0.93 1.74 -0.15
N LEU A 177 1.70 1.88 0.93
CA LEU A 177 2.36 3.12 1.34
C LEU A 177 3.89 2.96 1.18
N ASP A 178 4.46 3.69 0.25
CA ASP A 178 5.88 3.61 -0.06
C ASP A 178 6.63 4.73 0.68
N GLU A 179 7.41 4.35 1.67
CA GLU A 179 8.22 5.24 2.52
C GLU A 179 7.46 6.48 3.02
N PRO A 180 6.28 6.30 3.66
CA PRO A 180 5.42 7.43 4.04
C PRO A 180 6.04 8.35 5.08
N PHE A 181 7.07 7.91 5.84
CA PHE A 181 7.80 8.71 6.83
C PHE A 181 9.09 9.34 6.28
N ALA A 182 9.45 9.08 5.01
CA ALA A 182 10.69 9.60 4.45
C ALA A 182 10.64 11.11 4.26
N GLY A 183 11.63 11.82 4.82
CA GLY A 183 11.82 13.28 4.59
C GLY A 183 10.71 14.17 5.13
N ILE A 184 9.86 13.67 6.04
CA ILE A 184 8.81 14.48 6.66
C ILE A 184 9.22 14.98 8.05
N ASP A 185 8.64 16.11 8.45
CA ASP A 185 8.82 16.68 9.78
C ASP A 185 7.98 15.94 10.84
N PRO A 186 8.30 16.05 12.15
CA PRO A 186 7.59 15.36 13.22
C PRO A 186 6.08 15.62 13.28
N ILE A 187 5.62 16.78 12.82
CA ILE A 187 4.19 17.11 12.80
C ILE A 187 3.49 16.28 11.74
N SER A 188 4.11 16.10 10.59
CA SER A 188 3.59 15.30 9.48
C SER A 188 3.59 13.79 9.77
N ILE A 189 4.39 13.30 10.72
CA ILE A 189 4.30 11.91 11.22
C ILE A 189 2.92 11.63 11.82
N ALA A 190 2.38 12.57 12.58
CA ALA A 190 1.03 12.44 13.17
C ALA A 190 -0.06 12.33 12.09
N ASP A 191 0.08 13.04 10.97
CA ASP A 191 -0.85 12.96 9.84
C ASP A 191 -0.83 11.56 9.20
N ILE A 192 0.34 10.93 9.05
CA ILE A 192 0.46 9.55 8.53
C ILE A 192 -0.13 8.54 9.52
N ARG A 193 0.11 8.69 10.82
CA ARG A 193 -0.50 7.84 11.85
C ARG A 193 -2.03 7.94 11.80
N ALA A 194 -2.58 9.16 11.72
CA ALA A 194 -4.01 9.39 11.60
C ALA A 194 -4.59 8.75 10.31
N LEU A 195 -3.88 8.87 9.18
CA LEU A 195 -4.25 8.20 7.94
C LEU A 195 -4.36 6.68 8.13
N VAL A 196 -3.35 6.04 8.70
CA VAL A 196 -3.35 4.58 8.91
C VAL A 196 -4.53 4.15 9.79
N VAL A 197 -4.83 4.91 10.85
CA VAL A 197 -6.02 4.67 11.70
C VAL A 197 -7.32 4.77 10.89
N GLN A 198 -7.46 5.79 10.03
CA GLN A 198 -8.62 5.95 9.16
C GLN A 198 -8.77 4.81 8.16
N LEU A 199 -7.67 4.36 7.54
CA LEU A 199 -7.68 3.22 6.63
C LEU A 199 -8.16 1.94 7.31
N ARG A 200 -7.65 1.66 8.51
CA ARG A 200 -8.11 0.51 9.32
C ARG A 200 -9.59 0.58 9.67
N ALA A 201 -10.08 1.76 10.08
CA ALA A 201 -11.48 1.96 10.41
C ALA A 201 -12.43 1.71 9.22
N ARG A 202 -11.91 1.76 8.00
CA ARG A 202 -12.62 1.47 6.74
C ARG A 202 -12.43 0.04 6.25
N ASP A 203 -11.86 -0.84 7.05
CA ASP A 203 -11.52 -2.22 6.66
C ASP A 203 -10.55 -2.29 5.46
N ILE A 204 -9.71 -1.24 5.28
CA ILE A 204 -8.67 -1.22 4.25
C ILE A 204 -7.39 -1.80 4.85
N GLY A 205 -6.85 -2.86 4.22
CA GLY A 205 -5.55 -3.42 4.58
C GLY A 205 -4.43 -2.49 4.11
N VAL A 206 -3.34 -2.41 4.87
CA VAL A 206 -2.23 -1.50 4.56
C VAL A 206 -0.91 -2.26 4.56
N LEU A 207 -0.13 -2.12 3.49
CA LEU A 207 1.26 -2.56 3.42
C LEU A 207 2.16 -1.32 3.39
N ILE A 208 3.06 -1.21 4.36
CA ILE A 208 3.98 -0.08 4.50
C ILE A 208 5.40 -0.55 4.32
N THR A 209 6.19 0.14 3.50
CA THR A 209 7.65 0.03 3.51
C THR A 209 8.25 1.36 3.94
N ASP A 210 9.24 1.34 4.84
CA ASP A 210 9.91 2.56 5.30
C ASP A 210 11.32 2.25 5.84
N HIS A 211 12.15 3.27 5.90
CA HIS A 211 13.45 3.24 6.55
C HIS A 211 13.37 3.63 8.03
N ASN A 212 12.32 4.34 8.44
CA ASN A 212 12.08 4.70 9.82
C ASN A 212 11.38 3.55 10.55
N VAL A 213 12.20 2.60 11.01
CA VAL A 213 11.74 1.36 11.65
C VAL A 213 10.88 1.62 12.87
N ARG A 214 11.32 2.57 13.74
CA ARG A 214 10.62 2.86 15.00
C ARG A 214 9.20 3.37 14.73
N GLU A 215 9.04 4.39 13.89
CA GLU A 215 7.74 4.95 13.53
C GLU A 215 6.83 3.91 12.88
N THR A 216 7.41 3.04 12.05
CA THR A 216 6.65 1.96 11.38
C THR A 216 6.18 0.92 12.40
N LEU A 217 7.04 0.45 13.29
CA LEU A 217 6.68 -0.58 14.28
C LEU A 217 5.61 -0.10 15.28
N GLU A 218 5.51 1.20 15.54
CA GLU A 218 4.46 1.77 16.41
C GLU A 218 3.05 1.72 15.80
N ILE A 219 2.92 1.57 14.48
CA ILE A 219 1.63 1.63 13.80
C ILE A 219 1.19 0.33 13.13
N VAL A 220 2.10 -0.66 12.99
CA VAL A 220 1.78 -1.92 12.33
C VAL A 220 1.24 -2.96 13.31
N ASN A 221 0.40 -3.87 12.83
CA ASN A 221 -0.05 -5.05 13.59
C ASN A 221 1.02 -6.15 13.59
N ARG A 222 1.75 -6.29 12.49
CA ARG A 222 2.89 -7.18 12.33
C ARG A 222 3.84 -6.64 11.27
N ALA A 223 5.06 -7.15 11.28
CA ALA A 223 6.06 -6.80 10.29
C ALA A 223 6.70 -8.05 9.67
N CYS A 224 7.04 -7.92 8.41
CA CYS A 224 7.78 -8.90 7.63
C CYS A 224 9.16 -8.32 7.31
N ILE A 225 10.23 -9.00 7.73
CA ILE A 225 11.62 -8.59 7.46
C ILE A 225 12.12 -9.34 6.25
N ILE A 226 12.47 -8.61 5.18
CA ILE A 226 13.19 -9.17 4.04
C ILE A 226 14.70 -8.97 4.25
N TYR A 227 15.43 -10.06 4.04
CA TYR A 227 16.88 -10.09 4.05
C TYR A 227 17.40 -11.01 2.93
N ASP A 228 18.34 -10.53 2.12
CA ASP A 228 18.88 -11.24 0.94
C ASP A 228 17.79 -11.87 0.05
N GLY A 229 16.71 -11.13 -0.20
CA GLY A 229 15.60 -11.54 -1.05
C GLY A 229 14.69 -12.63 -0.49
N ARG A 230 14.75 -12.93 0.82
CA ARG A 230 13.90 -13.90 1.51
C ARG A 230 13.21 -13.26 2.71
N VAL A 231 12.09 -13.82 3.11
CA VAL A 231 11.50 -13.48 4.41
C VAL A 231 12.37 -14.10 5.50
N LEU A 232 12.98 -13.25 6.31
CA LEU A 232 13.80 -13.66 7.45
C LEU A 232 12.94 -13.85 8.69
N PHE A 233 11.95 -12.98 8.90
CA PHE A 233 11.08 -12.96 10.07
C PHE A 233 9.71 -12.40 9.69
N GLU A 234 8.68 -12.93 10.34
CA GLU A 234 7.31 -12.39 10.29
C GLU A 234 6.68 -12.54 11.67
N GLY A 235 6.17 -11.44 12.25
CA GLY A 235 5.56 -11.45 13.57
C GLY A 235 5.14 -10.08 14.06
N THR A 236 4.72 -9.99 15.33
CA THR A 236 4.36 -8.71 15.96
C THR A 236 5.61 -7.85 16.18
N PRO A 237 5.44 -6.51 16.36
CA PRO A 237 6.56 -5.62 16.69
C PRO A 237 7.41 -6.09 17.89
N GLU A 238 6.75 -6.57 18.95
CA GLU A 238 7.40 -7.05 20.16
C GLU A 238 8.26 -8.31 19.88
N ALA A 239 7.68 -9.27 19.15
CA ALA A 239 8.38 -10.49 18.77
C ALA A 239 9.58 -10.19 17.84
N LEU A 240 9.43 -9.22 16.93
CA LEU A 240 10.49 -8.77 16.03
C LEU A 240 11.67 -8.16 16.80
N VAL A 241 11.39 -7.28 17.76
CA VAL A 241 12.45 -6.64 18.59
C VAL A 241 13.14 -7.65 19.50
N ALA A 242 12.46 -8.71 19.91
CA ALA A 242 13.02 -9.78 20.74
C ALA A 242 13.85 -10.80 19.93
N ASP A 243 13.71 -10.86 18.61
CA ASP A 243 14.41 -11.84 17.77
C ASP A 243 15.91 -11.50 17.63
N GLU A 244 16.77 -12.40 18.09
CA GLU A 244 18.24 -12.20 18.09
C GLU A 244 18.81 -12.08 16.67
N THR A 245 18.22 -12.79 15.69
CA THR A 245 18.69 -12.74 14.30
C THR A 245 18.34 -11.42 13.66
N VAL A 246 17.11 -10.92 13.88
CA VAL A 246 16.67 -9.62 13.38
C VAL A 246 17.52 -8.49 14.00
N ARG A 247 17.77 -8.55 15.31
CA ARG A 247 18.65 -7.58 15.99
C ARG A 247 20.03 -7.55 15.35
N ARG A 248 20.66 -8.71 15.21
CA ARG A 248 22.02 -8.83 14.68
C ARG A 248 22.17 -8.33 13.25
N VAL A 249 21.18 -8.57 12.36
CA VAL A 249 21.35 -8.29 10.92
C VAL A 249 20.65 -7.01 10.46
N TYR A 250 19.75 -6.43 11.27
CA TYR A 250 18.93 -5.30 10.84
C TYR A 250 18.77 -4.19 11.88
N LEU A 251 18.32 -4.48 13.10
CA LEU A 251 17.99 -3.45 14.08
C LEU A 251 19.21 -2.87 14.82
N GLY A 252 20.24 -3.71 15.06
CA GLY A 252 21.30 -3.43 16.01
C GLY A 252 20.95 -3.88 17.44
N GLU A 253 21.97 -4.15 18.24
CA GLU A 253 21.77 -4.73 19.59
C GLU A 253 21.12 -3.75 20.58
N ASP A 254 21.35 -2.45 20.43
CA ASP A 254 20.82 -1.39 21.30
C ASP A 254 19.42 -0.89 20.92
N PHE A 255 18.78 -1.48 19.89
CA PHE A 255 17.46 -1.04 19.46
C PHE A 255 16.39 -1.32 20.51
N SER A 256 15.54 -0.30 20.81
CA SER A 256 14.34 -0.38 21.65
C SER A 256 13.21 0.42 21.02
N LEU A 257 11.98 -0.03 21.21
CA LEU A 257 10.74 0.70 20.87
C LEU A 257 10.49 1.85 21.83
#